data_23dd8689746f87f3774d4c37f41cd771
#
_entry.id   23dd8689746f87f3774d4c37f41cd771
#
_cell.length_a   1.000
_cell.length_b   1.000
_cell.length_c   1.000
_cell.angle_alpha   90.00
_cell.angle_beta   90.00
_cell.angle_gamma   90.00
#
_symmetry.space_group_name_H-M   'P 1'
#
loop_
_entity.id
_entity.type
_entity.pdbx_description
1 polymer ?
#
loop_
_entity_poly.entity_id
_entity_poly.type
_entity_poly.pdbx_seq_one_letter_code
_entity_poly.pdbx_strand_id
1 'polypeptide(L)'
;MSTELKTRIILRNDSTANWTANETTVLLKGEVSIEFNPNATTAGKKILMKIGDGVTAWKDLPYFGGEEGHVYETQVAKGGDHSAAITTALGGATPNTHDIAIVKEAVIAADKLGDATQRYQFTAYRWNGTAWAACDGNYSASNVYFDEDFTFTKAIGTVTIPSSGSKVVAATGKNLKEFFAGLFAQEQNPTTTQPTATLNSSNIGAKEVGENIALNFSFATNPGSYSYGPNTGVTFSNHSATFNGESKTGTSGTFTTYQVKDGDKLTITGSCESSQGAMPKTNIGNDYPTGRIEAKTFSNLSKGTLIGYRAWFCGYKNGTNALADPTAITGAQIRALGNSANGSWKSQMNVSQMKQMFFAAPAGKGYKPAVKDHSTTAPQTVLGPITVYVPGANGYMTEAETANGGMAYDVWYVANADAASGSATLDISRA
;
A
#
# COMPACT_ATOMS: atom_id res chain seq x y z
N MET A 1 -16.72 3.88 -50.61
CA MET A 1 -17.00 5.09 -49.82
C MET A 1 -18.37 4.92 -49.21
N SER A 2 -18.48 4.72 -47.92
CA SER A 2 -19.77 4.64 -47.21
C SER A 2 -20.25 6.07 -47.00
N THR A 3 -21.33 6.44 -47.66
CA THR A 3 -22.01 7.72 -47.45
C THR A 3 -22.85 7.63 -46.18
N GLU A 4 -22.37 8.23 -45.10
CA GLU A 4 -23.11 8.40 -43.86
C GLU A 4 -24.30 9.33 -44.12
N LEU A 5 -25.53 8.78 -44.14
CA LEU A 5 -26.74 9.56 -44.29
C LEU A 5 -27.04 10.26 -42.96
N LYS A 6 -26.65 11.51 -42.83
CA LYS A 6 -27.00 12.35 -41.66
C LYS A 6 -28.44 12.84 -41.83
N THR A 7 -29.40 11.95 -41.59
CA THR A 7 -30.83 12.33 -41.64
C THR A 7 -31.27 12.69 -40.22
N ARG A 8 -31.58 13.95 -39.98
CA ARG A 8 -32.22 14.39 -38.73
C ARG A 8 -33.72 14.15 -38.87
N ILE A 9 -34.24 13.16 -38.15
CA ILE A 9 -35.69 12.93 -38.06
C ILE A 9 -36.24 13.93 -37.05
N ILE A 10 -37.11 14.85 -37.51
CA ILE A 10 -37.87 15.74 -36.64
C ILE A 10 -39.24 15.10 -36.44
N LEU A 11 -39.52 14.69 -35.20
CA LEU A 11 -40.82 14.16 -34.84
C LEU A 11 -41.81 15.32 -34.68
N ARG A 12 -43.08 15.12 -35.07
CA ARG A 12 -44.13 16.11 -34.82
C ARG A 12 -44.34 16.22 -33.31
N ASN A 13 -44.17 17.42 -32.77
CA ASN A 13 -44.32 17.66 -31.35
C ASN A 13 -45.13 18.94 -31.10
N ASP A 14 -45.98 18.92 -30.07
CA ASP A 14 -46.78 20.08 -29.66
C ASP A 14 -47.26 19.92 -28.21
N SER A 15 -47.90 20.97 -27.69
CA SER A 15 -48.54 20.95 -26.37
C SER A 15 -49.83 20.12 -26.38
N THR A 16 -50.22 19.63 -25.20
CA THR A 16 -51.51 18.96 -25.01
C THR A 16 -52.68 19.79 -25.56
N ALA A 17 -52.71 21.12 -25.34
CA ALA A 17 -53.75 22.01 -25.82
C ALA A 17 -53.84 22.03 -27.33
N ASN A 18 -52.72 22.08 -28.02
CA ASN A 18 -52.69 22.08 -29.51
C ASN A 18 -53.07 20.72 -30.10
N TRP A 19 -52.66 19.63 -29.46
CA TRP A 19 -53.07 18.29 -29.89
C TRP A 19 -54.61 18.11 -29.66
N THR A 20 -55.11 18.58 -28.51
CA THR A 20 -56.57 18.56 -28.25
C THR A 20 -57.33 19.39 -29.27
N ALA A 21 -56.86 20.56 -29.68
CA ALA A 21 -57.47 21.39 -30.72
C ALA A 21 -57.46 20.72 -32.09
N ASN A 22 -56.60 19.76 -32.33
CA ASN A 22 -56.45 18.99 -33.58
C ASN A 22 -56.70 17.49 -33.39
N GLU A 23 -57.54 17.13 -32.44
CA GLU A 23 -57.77 15.74 -31.98
C GLU A 23 -58.26 14.76 -33.06
N THR A 24 -58.87 15.26 -34.14
CA THR A 24 -59.37 14.48 -35.28
C THR A 24 -58.30 14.24 -36.34
N THR A 25 -57.09 14.76 -36.21
CA THR A 25 -55.98 14.55 -37.14
C THR A 25 -55.62 13.07 -37.21
N VAL A 26 -55.58 12.51 -38.39
CA VAL A 26 -55.10 11.14 -38.64
C VAL A 26 -53.60 11.23 -38.97
N LEU A 27 -52.77 10.65 -38.14
CA LEU A 27 -51.33 10.53 -38.38
C LEU A 27 -51.06 9.46 -39.44
N LEU A 28 -50.02 9.67 -40.27
CA LEU A 28 -49.57 8.64 -41.19
C LEU A 28 -49.15 7.37 -40.46
N LYS A 29 -49.25 6.24 -41.16
CA LYS A 29 -48.83 4.96 -40.58
C LYS A 29 -47.33 5.00 -40.20
N GLY A 30 -47.02 4.80 -38.91
CA GLY A 30 -45.67 4.89 -38.36
C GLY A 30 -45.21 6.32 -38.03
N GLU A 31 -46.05 7.35 -38.27
CA GLU A 31 -45.74 8.72 -37.85
C GLU A 31 -45.81 8.83 -36.33
N VAL A 32 -44.77 9.41 -35.72
CA VAL A 32 -44.68 9.59 -34.27
C VAL A 32 -45.08 11.01 -33.93
N SER A 33 -46.05 11.16 -33.03
CA SER A 33 -46.39 12.43 -32.37
C SER A 33 -45.90 12.45 -30.93
N ILE A 34 -45.36 13.59 -30.54
CA ILE A 34 -44.91 13.84 -29.15
C ILE A 34 -45.80 14.93 -28.56
N GLU A 35 -46.38 14.65 -27.42
CA GLU A 35 -47.21 15.56 -26.66
C GLU A 35 -46.47 16.06 -25.43
N PHE A 36 -46.37 17.37 -25.26
CA PHE A 36 -45.82 17.99 -24.05
C PHE A 36 -46.98 18.52 -23.19
N ASN A 37 -47.11 18.01 -21.99
CA ASN A 37 -48.06 18.55 -21.02
C ASN A 37 -47.42 19.63 -20.14
N PRO A 38 -47.61 20.94 -20.42
CA PRO A 38 -46.99 22.02 -19.68
C PRO A 38 -47.63 22.21 -18.27
N ASN A 39 -48.82 21.64 -18.01
CA ASN A 39 -49.57 21.84 -16.78
C ASN A 39 -49.41 20.73 -15.76
N ALA A 40 -48.45 19.83 -15.91
CA ALA A 40 -48.12 18.82 -14.91
C ALA A 40 -47.56 19.52 -13.66
N THR A 41 -48.35 19.60 -12.61
CA THR A 41 -48.00 20.23 -11.31
C THR A 41 -47.08 19.41 -10.46
N THR A 42 -46.64 18.25 -10.91
CA THR A 42 -45.69 17.34 -10.20
C THR A 42 -44.37 17.25 -10.95
N ALA A 43 -43.30 17.18 -10.21
CA ALA A 43 -41.91 17.17 -10.70
C ALA A 43 -41.67 16.12 -11.82
N GLY A 44 -41.73 16.59 -13.05
CA GLY A 44 -41.48 15.80 -14.25
C GLY A 44 -42.44 16.21 -15.35
N LYS A 45 -42.01 17.05 -16.29
CA LYS A 45 -42.74 17.31 -17.51
C LYS A 45 -42.91 15.99 -18.26
N LYS A 46 -44.12 15.44 -18.29
CA LYS A 46 -44.40 14.20 -19.00
C LYS A 46 -44.37 14.44 -20.50
N ILE A 47 -43.58 13.67 -21.19
CA ILE A 47 -43.57 13.57 -22.64
C ILE A 47 -44.38 12.33 -23.00
N LEU A 48 -45.48 12.50 -23.66
CA LEU A 48 -46.33 11.41 -24.12
C LEU A 48 -46.13 11.22 -25.63
N MET A 49 -46.25 9.99 -26.11
CA MET A 49 -45.96 9.65 -27.47
C MET A 49 -47.09 8.76 -28.03
N LYS A 50 -47.57 9.07 -29.24
CA LYS A 50 -48.49 8.21 -29.99
C LYS A 50 -47.86 7.87 -31.34
N ILE A 51 -48.23 6.72 -31.89
CA ILE A 51 -47.78 6.27 -33.22
C ILE A 51 -49.01 6.11 -34.11
N GLY A 52 -48.99 6.79 -35.25
CA GLY A 52 -50.07 6.72 -36.21
C GLY A 52 -50.18 5.35 -36.86
N ASP A 53 -51.41 4.90 -37.08
CA ASP A 53 -51.75 3.69 -37.84
C ASP A 53 -52.24 3.99 -39.27
N GLY A 54 -52.40 5.27 -39.60
CA GLY A 54 -52.84 5.76 -40.89
C GLY A 54 -54.37 5.83 -41.05
N VAL A 55 -55.15 5.48 -40.03
CA VAL A 55 -56.62 5.42 -40.09
C VAL A 55 -57.32 5.98 -38.86
N THR A 56 -56.72 5.88 -37.69
CA THR A 56 -57.28 6.30 -36.41
C THR A 56 -56.97 7.77 -36.13
N ALA A 57 -57.98 8.54 -35.67
CA ALA A 57 -57.78 9.92 -35.26
C ALA A 57 -56.83 9.98 -34.06
N TRP A 58 -56.06 11.06 -33.97
CA TRP A 58 -55.02 11.20 -32.93
C TRP A 58 -55.57 10.99 -31.51
N LYS A 59 -56.78 11.48 -31.22
CA LYS A 59 -57.42 11.31 -29.90
C LYS A 59 -57.61 9.84 -29.51
N ASP A 60 -57.89 8.98 -30.51
CA ASP A 60 -58.26 7.59 -30.30
C ASP A 60 -57.04 6.64 -30.40
N LEU A 61 -55.88 7.17 -30.82
CA LEU A 61 -54.62 6.42 -30.80
C LEU A 61 -54.13 6.16 -29.36
N PRO A 62 -53.71 4.95 -29.07
CA PRO A 62 -53.11 4.68 -27.78
C PRO A 62 -51.75 5.38 -27.61
N TYR A 63 -51.44 5.81 -26.41
CA TYR A 63 -50.10 6.31 -26.11
C TYR A 63 -49.08 5.16 -26.17
N PHE A 64 -47.93 5.45 -26.77
CA PHE A 64 -46.81 4.51 -26.80
C PHE A 64 -46.25 4.36 -25.39
N GLY A 65 -46.32 3.15 -24.83
CA GLY A 65 -46.00 2.88 -23.44
C GLY A 65 -47.23 2.85 -22.50
N GLY A 66 -48.44 3.15 -23.05
CA GLY A 66 -49.69 3.09 -22.29
C GLY A 66 -50.06 4.41 -21.61
N GLU A 67 -51.32 4.49 -21.16
CA GLU A 67 -51.74 5.53 -20.22
C GLU A 67 -50.85 5.53 -19.00
N GLU A 68 -50.67 6.68 -18.35
CA GLU A 68 -49.79 6.91 -17.19
C GLU A 68 -49.73 5.72 -16.23
N GLY A 69 -48.75 4.82 -16.42
CA GLY A 69 -48.45 3.75 -15.48
C GLY A 69 -47.57 4.27 -14.38
N HIS A 70 -48.05 4.20 -13.14
CA HIS A 70 -47.22 4.48 -11.95
C HIS A 70 -46.39 3.25 -11.62
N VAL A 71 -45.18 3.48 -11.07
CA VAL A 71 -44.35 2.42 -10.49
C VAL A 71 -44.40 2.57 -8.97
N TYR A 72 -44.95 1.56 -8.32
CA TYR A 72 -44.99 1.47 -6.87
C TYR A 72 -43.92 0.53 -6.39
N GLU A 73 -43.05 1.00 -5.50
CA GLU A 73 -42.02 0.14 -4.88
C GLU A 73 -42.36 -0.10 -3.42
N THR A 74 -42.31 -1.35 -2.99
CA THR A 74 -42.50 -1.74 -1.61
C THR A 74 -41.58 -2.88 -1.20
N GLN A 75 -41.47 -3.09 0.10
CA GLN A 75 -40.58 -4.13 0.65
C GLN A 75 -41.35 -4.96 1.66
N VAL A 76 -41.11 -6.27 1.64
CA VAL A 76 -41.68 -7.22 2.60
C VAL A 76 -40.61 -8.08 3.23
N ALA A 77 -40.89 -8.62 4.43
CA ALA A 77 -40.10 -9.68 5.00
C ALA A 77 -40.24 -10.97 4.15
N LYS A 78 -39.36 -11.93 4.35
CA LYS A 78 -39.46 -13.25 3.70
C LYS A 78 -40.83 -13.89 4.00
N GLY A 79 -41.51 -14.30 2.92
CA GLY A 79 -42.87 -14.85 3.01
C GLY A 79 -43.96 -13.84 3.34
N GLY A 80 -43.64 -12.55 3.24
CA GLY A 80 -44.61 -11.45 3.49
C GLY A 80 -45.67 -11.35 2.40
N ASP A 81 -46.84 -10.79 2.78
CA ASP A 81 -47.96 -10.60 1.85
C ASP A 81 -47.67 -9.46 0.87
N HIS A 82 -47.37 -9.79 -0.38
CA HIS A 82 -47.13 -8.84 -1.47
C HIS A 82 -48.35 -7.99 -1.76
N SER A 83 -49.56 -8.56 -1.71
CA SER A 83 -50.80 -7.84 -2.03
C SER A 83 -51.12 -6.74 -0.98
N ALA A 84 -50.90 -7.07 0.29
CA ALA A 84 -51.06 -6.10 1.39
C ALA A 84 -50.02 -4.98 1.28
N ALA A 85 -48.77 -5.31 0.93
CA ALA A 85 -47.69 -4.34 0.77
C ALA A 85 -47.94 -3.39 -0.40
N ILE A 86 -48.42 -3.90 -1.54
CA ILE A 86 -48.78 -3.11 -2.71
C ILE A 86 -49.96 -2.18 -2.35
N THR A 87 -50.97 -2.68 -1.67
CA THR A 87 -52.10 -1.88 -1.21
C THR A 87 -51.67 -0.73 -0.31
N THR A 88 -50.70 -0.98 0.57
CA THR A 88 -50.12 0.04 1.44
C THR A 88 -49.33 1.09 0.60
N ALA A 89 -48.56 0.65 -0.36
CA ALA A 89 -47.80 1.55 -1.24
C ALA A 89 -48.68 2.43 -2.13
N LEU A 90 -49.86 1.96 -2.49
CA LEU A 90 -50.88 2.75 -3.20
C LEU A 90 -51.40 3.95 -2.40
N GLY A 91 -51.34 3.89 -1.05
CA GLY A 91 -51.77 5.01 -0.19
C GLY A 91 -53.24 5.44 -0.40
N GLY A 92 -54.10 4.52 -0.85
CA GLY A 92 -55.50 4.78 -1.19
C GLY A 92 -55.75 5.21 -2.63
N ALA A 93 -54.76 5.28 -3.47
CA ALA A 93 -54.94 5.54 -4.91
C ALA A 93 -55.58 4.32 -5.62
N THR A 94 -56.42 4.59 -6.62
CA THR A 94 -56.94 3.54 -7.50
C THR A 94 -55.93 3.24 -8.59
N PRO A 95 -55.47 1.99 -8.73
CA PRO A 95 -54.49 1.66 -9.74
C PRO A 95 -55.05 1.72 -11.16
N ASN A 96 -54.24 2.10 -12.13
CA ASN A 96 -54.55 2.13 -13.56
C ASN A 96 -54.07 0.87 -14.27
N THR A 97 -54.63 0.52 -15.41
CA THR A 97 -54.35 -0.71 -16.16
C THR A 97 -52.86 -0.89 -16.61
N HIS A 98 -52.05 0.12 -16.45
CA HIS A 98 -50.64 0.09 -16.84
C HIS A 98 -49.66 0.28 -15.64
N ASP A 99 -50.24 0.35 -14.43
CA ASP A 99 -49.43 0.48 -13.22
C ASP A 99 -48.64 -0.81 -12.97
N ILE A 100 -47.40 -0.60 -12.49
CA ILE A 100 -46.48 -1.67 -12.11
C ILE A 100 -46.18 -1.51 -10.59
N ALA A 101 -46.22 -2.61 -9.88
CA ALA A 101 -45.70 -2.68 -8.51
C ALA A 101 -44.45 -3.58 -8.47
N ILE A 102 -43.41 -3.09 -7.86
CA ILE A 102 -42.18 -3.85 -7.60
C ILE A 102 -42.10 -4.14 -6.11
N VAL A 103 -42.18 -5.42 -5.77
CA VAL A 103 -42.04 -5.89 -4.38
C VAL A 103 -40.67 -6.45 -4.18
N LYS A 104 -39.94 -5.89 -3.20
CA LYS A 104 -38.65 -6.36 -2.72
C LYS A 104 -38.90 -7.29 -1.54
N GLU A 105 -38.78 -8.60 -1.75
CA GLU A 105 -38.94 -9.59 -0.67
C GLU A 105 -37.57 -9.98 -0.12
N ALA A 106 -37.43 -9.98 1.20
CA ALA A 106 -36.22 -10.42 1.88
C ALA A 106 -35.96 -11.91 1.60
N VAL A 107 -34.74 -12.26 1.17
CA VAL A 107 -34.36 -13.65 0.87
C VAL A 107 -34.16 -14.45 2.17
N ILE A 108 -33.58 -13.80 3.19
CA ILE A 108 -33.28 -14.44 4.47
C ILE A 108 -34.30 -13.98 5.51
N ALA A 109 -34.92 -14.91 6.22
CA ALA A 109 -35.80 -14.58 7.32
C ALA A 109 -35.02 -13.84 8.43
N ALA A 110 -35.66 -12.87 9.09
CA ALA A 110 -34.99 -12.00 10.06
C ALA A 110 -34.31 -12.76 11.21
N ASP A 111 -34.93 -13.86 11.67
CA ASP A 111 -34.40 -14.74 12.72
C ASP A 111 -33.20 -15.59 12.28
N LYS A 112 -32.95 -15.69 10.98
CA LYS A 112 -31.84 -16.44 10.38
C LYS A 112 -30.77 -15.56 9.77
N LEU A 113 -30.95 -14.24 9.81
CA LEU A 113 -30.04 -13.29 9.14
C LEU A 113 -28.64 -13.29 9.78
N GLY A 114 -28.55 -13.34 11.14
CA GLY A 114 -27.29 -13.25 11.86
C GLY A 114 -26.44 -12.05 11.38
N ASP A 115 -25.16 -12.29 11.08
CA ASP A 115 -24.23 -11.30 10.54
C ASP A 115 -24.25 -11.19 8.99
N ALA A 116 -25.14 -11.94 8.31
CA ALA A 116 -25.22 -11.89 6.86
C ALA A 116 -25.90 -10.60 6.39
N THR A 117 -25.47 -10.10 5.21
CA THR A 117 -26.15 -8.97 4.57
C THR A 117 -27.45 -9.42 3.94
N GLN A 118 -28.57 -8.78 4.29
CA GLN A 118 -29.87 -9.06 3.70
C GLN A 118 -29.85 -8.81 2.19
N ARG A 119 -30.39 -9.75 1.45
CA ARG A 119 -30.60 -9.66 0.00
C ARG A 119 -32.08 -9.72 -0.31
N TYR A 120 -32.45 -9.26 -1.47
CA TYR A 120 -33.85 -9.16 -1.88
C TYR A 120 -34.07 -9.83 -3.23
N GLN A 121 -35.16 -10.54 -3.37
CA GLN A 121 -35.72 -10.91 -4.65
C GLN A 121 -36.79 -9.89 -5.02
N PHE A 122 -36.94 -9.66 -6.33
CA PHE A 122 -37.86 -8.68 -6.87
C PHE A 122 -38.93 -9.39 -7.65
N THR A 123 -40.19 -9.09 -7.32
CA THR A 123 -41.35 -9.53 -8.10
C THR A 123 -42.05 -8.32 -8.65
N ALA A 124 -42.22 -8.26 -9.96
CA ALA A 124 -43.00 -7.23 -10.61
C ALA A 124 -44.44 -7.70 -10.80
N TYR A 125 -45.37 -6.83 -10.45
CA TYR A 125 -46.81 -7.01 -10.64
C TYR A 125 -47.32 -5.96 -11.61
N ARG A 126 -48.24 -6.32 -12.49
CA ARG A 126 -48.98 -5.39 -13.35
C ARG A 126 -50.44 -5.38 -12.97
N TRP A 127 -51.03 -4.21 -12.91
CA TRP A 127 -52.46 -4.09 -12.72
C TRP A 127 -53.18 -4.46 -14.02
N ASN A 128 -54.11 -5.41 -14.00
CA ASN A 128 -54.87 -5.86 -15.18
C ASN A 128 -56.25 -5.23 -15.28
N GLY A 129 -56.54 -4.21 -14.46
CA GLY A 129 -57.87 -3.58 -14.35
C GLY A 129 -58.71 -4.10 -13.20
N THR A 130 -58.38 -5.25 -12.62
CA THR A 130 -59.13 -5.90 -11.53
C THR A 130 -58.25 -6.36 -10.40
N ALA A 131 -57.04 -6.81 -10.68
CA ALA A 131 -56.08 -7.35 -9.71
C ALA A 131 -54.62 -7.13 -10.13
N TRP A 132 -53.73 -7.17 -9.17
CA TRP A 132 -52.29 -7.24 -9.40
C TRP A 132 -51.90 -8.66 -9.85
N ALA A 133 -51.46 -8.82 -11.10
CA ALA A 133 -50.97 -10.06 -11.63
C ALA A 133 -49.46 -10.01 -11.66
N ALA A 134 -48.77 -11.07 -11.14
CA ALA A 134 -47.34 -11.20 -11.27
C ALA A 134 -46.93 -11.22 -12.73
N CYS A 135 -45.97 -10.37 -13.07
CA CYS A 135 -45.33 -10.46 -14.36
C CYS A 135 -44.34 -11.63 -14.30
N ASP A 136 -44.32 -12.48 -15.33
CA ASP A 136 -43.27 -13.50 -15.43
C ASP A 136 -41.91 -12.79 -15.49
N GLY A 137 -41.24 -12.77 -14.35
CA GLY A 137 -39.94 -12.13 -14.20
C GLY A 137 -38.90 -12.85 -15.04
N ASN A 138 -38.08 -12.11 -15.73
CA ASN A 138 -36.88 -12.67 -16.35
C ASN A 138 -35.89 -13.01 -15.21
N TYR A 139 -36.05 -14.18 -14.59
CA TYR A 139 -35.20 -14.64 -13.51
C TYR A 139 -33.81 -14.95 -14.07
N SER A 140 -32.84 -14.10 -13.77
CA SER A 140 -31.43 -14.45 -14.01
C SER A 140 -30.90 -15.25 -12.81
N ALA A 141 -29.93 -16.12 -13.06
CA ALA A 141 -29.25 -16.87 -11.99
C ALA A 141 -28.59 -15.95 -10.92
N SER A 142 -28.50 -14.65 -11.19
CA SER A 142 -28.00 -13.64 -10.27
C SER A 142 -29.08 -13.04 -9.35
N ASN A 143 -30.38 -13.28 -9.65
CA ASN A 143 -31.50 -12.69 -8.93
C ASN A 143 -32.30 -13.70 -8.10
N VAL A 144 -31.98 -14.98 -8.22
CA VAL A 144 -32.60 -16.05 -7.42
C VAL A 144 -31.64 -16.40 -6.30
N TYR A 145 -32.08 -16.27 -5.06
CA TYR A 145 -31.29 -16.51 -3.85
C TYR A 145 -31.81 -17.70 -3.09
N PHE A 146 -30.90 -18.42 -2.46
CA PHE A 146 -31.26 -19.52 -1.57
C PHE A 146 -31.55 -18.97 -0.16
N ASP A 147 -32.52 -19.57 0.49
CA ASP A 147 -32.96 -19.22 1.83
C ASP A 147 -32.49 -20.18 2.92
N GLU A 148 -31.90 -21.31 2.50
CA GLU A 148 -31.33 -22.32 3.39
C GLU A 148 -30.09 -22.95 2.77
N ASP A 149 -29.34 -23.66 3.60
CA ASP A 149 -28.16 -24.42 3.18
C ASP A 149 -28.59 -25.80 2.64
N PHE A 150 -27.83 -26.29 1.66
CA PHE A 150 -28.12 -27.61 1.08
C PHE A 150 -27.35 -28.71 1.77
N THR A 151 -28.06 -29.81 2.08
CA THR A 151 -27.46 -31.03 2.58
C THR A 151 -27.33 -32.05 1.46
N PHE A 152 -26.11 -32.38 1.10
CA PHE A 152 -25.81 -33.40 0.10
C PHE A 152 -25.51 -34.73 0.77
N THR A 153 -26.13 -35.79 0.26
CA THR A 153 -25.91 -37.17 0.68
C THR A 153 -25.09 -37.97 -0.34
N LYS A 154 -24.81 -37.38 -1.50
CA LYS A 154 -23.94 -37.93 -2.56
C LYS A 154 -22.98 -36.88 -3.02
N ALA A 155 -21.79 -37.27 -3.42
CA ALA A 155 -20.78 -36.35 -3.99
C ALA A 155 -21.29 -35.72 -5.29
N ILE A 156 -21.08 -34.42 -5.42
CA ILE A 156 -21.42 -33.66 -6.62
C ILE A 156 -20.41 -32.53 -6.81
N GLY A 157 -19.85 -32.40 -7.98
CA GLY A 157 -18.85 -31.38 -8.28
C GLY A 157 -17.68 -31.44 -7.31
N THR A 158 -17.44 -30.36 -6.59
CA THR A 158 -16.36 -30.23 -5.58
C THR A 158 -16.77 -30.78 -4.20
N VAL A 159 -18.05 -31.11 -4.02
CA VAL A 159 -18.57 -31.61 -2.74
C VAL A 159 -18.22 -33.06 -2.53
N THR A 160 -17.34 -33.35 -1.60
CA THR A 160 -17.01 -34.69 -1.13
C THR A 160 -17.83 -34.99 0.11
N ILE A 161 -18.45 -36.20 0.14
CA ILE A 161 -19.25 -36.65 1.28
C ILE A 161 -18.36 -37.46 2.24
N PRO A 162 -18.34 -37.11 3.55
CA PRO A 162 -17.67 -37.94 4.55
C PRO A 162 -18.28 -39.34 4.58
N SER A 163 -17.50 -40.36 4.94
CA SER A 163 -17.96 -41.75 5.06
C SER A 163 -19.14 -41.93 6.02
N SER A 164 -19.46 -40.95 6.84
CA SER A 164 -20.56 -40.96 7.82
C SER A 164 -21.85 -40.25 7.36
N GLY A 165 -22.03 -39.95 6.07
CA GLY A 165 -23.38 -39.68 5.60
C GLY A 165 -23.70 -38.44 4.82
N SER A 166 -23.42 -37.21 5.21
CA SER A 166 -23.86 -36.00 4.50
C SER A 166 -22.90 -34.81 4.66
N LYS A 167 -22.97 -33.88 3.71
CA LYS A 167 -22.23 -32.61 3.74
C LYS A 167 -23.22 -31.45 3.58
N VAL A 168 -23.24 -30.52 4.52
CA VAL A 168 -23.95 -29.27 4.39
C VAL A 168 -23.07 -28.31 3.56
N VAL A 169 -23.66 -27.72 2.54
CA VAL A 169 -23.03 -26.69 1.71
C VAL A 169 -23.76 -25.38 1.92
N ALA A 170 -23.06 -24.39 2.40
CA ALA A 170 -23.62 -23.07 2.67
C ALA A 170 -24.18 -22.44 1.39
N ALA A 171 -25.47 -22.22 1.35
CA ALA A 171 -26.19 -21.60 0.25
C ALA A 171 -27.00 -20.38 0.68
N THR A 172 -27.37 -20.28 1.96
CA THR A 172 -28.18 -19.20 2.50
C THR A 172 -27.65 -17.85 2.08
N GLY A 173 -28.47 -17.04 1.41
CA GLY A 173 -28.13 -15.72 0.91
C GLY A 173 -27.25 -15.68 -0.35
N LYS A 174 -26.84 -16.83 -0.90
CA LYS A 174 -26.17 -16.89 -2.21
C LYS A 174 -27.19 -16.91 -3.34
N ASN A 175 -26.86 -16.26 -4.44
CA ASN A 175 -27.64 -16.43 -5.66
C ASN A 175 -27.27 -17.73 -6.37
N LEU A 176 -28.11 -18.14 -7.35
CA LEU A 176 -27.94 -19.38 -8.08
C LEU A 176 -26.57 -19.45 -8.78
N LYS A 177 -26.10 -18.35 -9.35
CA LYS A 177 -24.79 -18.26 -10.03
C LYS A 177 -23.63 -18.44 -9.05
N GLU A 178 -23.68 -17.75 -7.91
CA GLU A 178 -22.66 -17.89 -6.85
C GLU A 178 -22.60 -19.29 -6.28
N PHE A 179 -23.76 -19.90 -6.05
CA PHE A 179 -23.84 -21.27 -5.54
C PHE A 179 -23.25 -22.28 -6.51
N PHE A 180 -23.68 -22.29 -7.77
CA PHE A 180 -23.18 -23.23 -8.76
C PHE A 180 -21.72 -22.98 -9.13
N ALA A 181 -21.26 -21.72 -9.16
CA ALA A 181 -19.85 -21.43 -9.36
C ALA A 181 -18.97 -22.06 -8.25
N GLY A 182 -19.42 -21.99 -7.00
CA GLY A 182 -18.77 -22.65 -5.88
C GLY A 182 -18.85 -24.18 -5.94
N LEU A 183 -20.02 -24.72 -6.33
CA LEU A 183 -20.26 -26.17 -6.38
C LEU A 183 -19.42 -26.88 -7.46
N PHE A 184 -19.20 -26.21 -8.60
CA PHE A 184 -18.46 -26.78 -9.74
C PHE A 184 -17.04 -26.22 -9.89
N ALA A 185 -16.65 -25.24 -9.09
CA ALA A 185 -15.28 -24.76 -9.07
C ALA A 185 -14.35 -25.88 -8.59
N GLN A 186 -13.24 -26.07 -9.28
CA GLN A 186 -12.21 -27.00 -8.78
C GLN A 186 -11.67 -26.47 -7.45
N GLU A 187 -11.62 -27.32 -6.45
CA GLU A 187 -11.04 -26.98 -5.16
C GLU A 187 -9.55 -26.66 -5.33
N GLN A 188 -9.16 -25.50 -4.86
CA GLN A 188 -7.78 -25.05 -4.87
C GLN A 188 -7.32 -24.77 -3.44
N ASN A 189 -6.19 -25.33 -3.09
CA ASN A 189 -5.57 -25.08 -1.80
C ASN A 189 -5.05 -23.64 -1.73
N PRO A 190 -5.11 -23.00 -0.57
CA PRO A 190 -4.51 -21.68 -0.40
C PRO A 190 -2.99 -21.78 -0.50
N THR A 191 -2.39 -20.79 -1.14
CA THR A 191 -0.95 -20.53 -0.99
C THR A 191 -0.74 -19.71 0.26
N THR A 192 0.30 -20.06 1.02
CA THR A 192 0.64 -19.40 2.28
C THR A 192 1.92 -18.61 2.11
N THR A 193 1.87 -17.31 2.37
CA THR A 193 3.06 -16.48 2.56
C THR A 193 3.39 -16.48 4.04
N GLN A 194 4.61 -16.93 4.39
CA GLN A 194 5.05 -17.04 5.77
C GLN A 194 5.28 -15.67 6.42
N PRO A 195 5.09 -15.54 7.73
CA PRO A 195 5.41 -14.32 8.45
C PRO A 195 6.92 -14.05 8.42
N THR A 196 7.26 -12.77 8.40
CA THR A 196 8.65 -12.31 8.42
C THR A 196 8.86 -11.26 9.49
N ALA A 197 10.08 -11.23 10.02
CA ALA A 197 10.52 -10.20 10.94
C ALA A 197 11.92 -9.75 10.55
N THR A 198 12.20 -8.47 10.63
CA THR A 198 13.51 -7.87 10.43
C THR A 198 13.81 -6.88 11.54
N LEU A 199 15.07 -6.81 11.92
CA LEU A 199 15.58 -5.79 12.82
C LEU A 199 16.19 -4.64 11.99
N ASN A 200 15.80 -3.41 12.30
CA ASN A 200 16.38 -2.20 11.74
C ASN A 200 17.11 -1.42 12.82
N SER A 201 18.17 -0.74 12.43
CA SER A 201 18.93 0.13 13.30
C SER A 201 19.50 1.32 12.53
N SER A 202 19.57 2.46 13.16
CA SER A 202 20.28 3.65 12.67
C SER A 202 21.60 3.82 13.41
N ASN A 203 22.48 4.62 12.83
CA ASN A 203 23.80 4.96 13.38
C ASN A 203 24.79 3.80 13.52
N ILE A 204 24.48 2.63 12.92
CA ILE A 204 25.41 1.50 12.89
C ILE A 204 26.36 1.64 11.68
N GLY A 205 27.50 0.96 11.74
CA GLY A 205 28.53 0.98 10.70
C GLY A 205 29.87 1.46 11.23
N ALA A 206 30.73 1.94 10.34
CA ALA A 206 32.05 2.44 10.71
C ALA A 206 31.93 3.80 11.41
N LYS A 207 32.53 3.93 12.59
CA LYS A 207 32.51 5.12 13.44
C LYS A 207 33.91 5.44 13.95
N GLU A 208 34.22 6.71 14.12
CA GLU A 208 35.49 7.11 14.66
C GLU A 208 35.56 6.78 16.18
N VAL A 209 36.70 6.31 16.60
CA VAL A 209 36.98 6.08 18.01
C VAL A 209 36.80 7.37 18.80
N GLY A 210 36.03 7.26 19.92
CA GLY A 210 35.64 8.40 20.74
C GLY A 210 34.31 9.04 20.39
N GLU A 211 33.70 8.70 19.24
CA GLU A 211 32.32 9.16 18.96
C GLU A 211 31.35 8.60 20.00
N ASN A 212 30.40 9.44 20.43
CA ASN A 212 29.28 9.03 21.26
C ASN A 212 28.10 8.75 20.32
N ILE A 213 27.63 7.52 20.32
CA ILE A 213 26.52 7.07 19.47
C ILE A 213 25.35 6.59 20.32
N ALA A 214 24.15 6.93 19.90
CA ALA A 214 22.92 6.32 20.38
C ALA A 214 22.34 5.50 19.23
N LEU A 215 22.30 4.17 19.39
CA LEU A 215 21.70 3.28 18.40
C LEU A 215 20.21 3.14 18.68
N ASN A 216 19.40 3.41 17.67
CA ASN A 216 17.98 3.11 17.69
C ASN A 216 17.76 1.74 17.07
N PHE A 217 16.78 1.02 17.55
CA PHE A 217 16.30 -0.20 16.91
C PHE A 217 14.80 -0.15 16.68
N SER A 218 14.35 -0.86 15.64
CA SER A 218 12.95 -1.12 15.41
C SER A 218 12.77 -2.46 14.71
N PHE A 219 11.68 -3.15 15.02
CA PHE A 219 11.29 -4.36 14.31
C PHE A 219 10.29 -4.00 13.21
N ALA A 220 10.52 -4.51 12.01
CA ALA A 220 9.54 -4.52 10.95
C ALA A 220 9.04 -5.95 10.77
N THR A 221 7.73 -6.14 10.92
CA THR A 221 7.09 -7.45 10.91
C THR A 221 6.01 -7.50 9.84
N ASN A 222 5.85 -8.66 9.22
CA ASN A 222 4.79 -8.94 8.28
C ASN A 222 4.08 -10.23 8.73
N PRO A 223 2.76 -10.23 8.95
CA PRO A 223 2.01 -11.39 9.42
C PRO A 223 1.86 -12.50 8.38
N GLY A 224 2.31 -12.29 7.15
CA GLY A 224 2.07 -13.19 6.04
C GLY A 224 0.65 -13.08 5.49
N SER A 225 0.27 -13.98 4.60
CA SER A 225 -1.05 -13.99 3.98
C SER A 225 -1.45 -15.39 3.49
N TYR A 226 -2.76 -15.57 3.33
CA TYR A 226 -3.36 -16.69 2.62
C TYR A 226 -3.99 -16.17 1.32
N SER A 227 -3.91 -16.93 0.23
CA SER A 227 -4.58 -16.57 -1.03
C SER A 227 -6.10 -16.70 -0.96
N TYR A 228 -6.60 -17.54 -0.06
CA TYR A 228 -8.02 -17.75 0.21
C TYR A 228 -8.29 -17.81 1.71
N GLY A 229 -9.49 -17.42 2.13
CA GLY A 229 -9.92 -17.51 3.51
C GLY A 229 -9.68 -16.21 4.31
N PRO A 230 -9.62 -16.31 5.64
CA PRO A 230 -9.50 -15.12 6.51
C PRO A 230 -8.10 -14.54 6.47
N ASN A 231 -7.96 -13.32 7.00
CA ASN A 231 -6.65 -12.78 7.36
C ASN A 231 -5.93 -13.74 8.32
N THR A 232 -4.61 -13.76 8.25
CA THR A 232 -3.80 -14.72 9.04
C THR A 232 -4.00 -14.58 10.54
N GLY A 233 -4.34 -13.39 11.03
CA GLY A 233 -4.47 -13.10 12.46
C GLY A 233 -3.16 -13.26 13.25
N VAL A 234 -2.03 -13.42 12.56
CA VAL A 234 -0.71 -13.55 13.20
C VAL A 234 -0.35 -12.25 13.91
N THR A 235 -0.01 -12.37 15.17
CA THR A 235 0.51 -11.28 16.01
C THR A 235 1.96 -11.53 16.34
N PHE A 236 2.71 -10.47 16.61
CA PHE A 236 4.10 -10.55 17.03
C PHE A 236 4.25 -10.08 18.47
N SER A 237 5.09 -10.79 19.24
CA SER A 237 5.33 -10.54 20.66
C SER A 237 6.79 -10.79 21.02
N ASN A 238 7.13 -10.60 22.30
CA ASN A 238 8.44 -10.90 22.88
C ASN A 238 9.62 -10.29 22.11
N HIS A 239 9.43 -9.05 21.59
CA HIS A 239 10.47 -8.32 20.91
C HIS A 239 11.58 -7.96 21.89
N SER A 240 12.80 -8.34 21.54
CA SER A 240 14.00 -8.02 22.32
C SER A 240 15.16 -7.71 21.36
N ALA A 241 15.87 -6.61 21.61
CA ALA A 241 17.08 -6.26 20.90
C ALA A 241 18.25 -6.14 21.89
N THR A 242 19.44 -6.56 21.46
CA THR A 242 20.65 -6.55 22.28
C THR A 242 21.81 -5.89 21.55
N PHE A 243 22.49 -4.99 22.23
CA PHE A 243 23.71 -4.34 21.74
C PHE A 243 24.69 -4.19 22.88
N ASN A 244 25.93 -4.63 22.71
CA ASN A 244 27.01 -4.54 23.70
C ASN A 244 26.61 -5.02 25.11
N GLY A 245 25.85 -6.13 25.18
CA GLY A 245 25.38 -6.68 26.48
C GLY A 245 24.14 -6.00 27.06
N GLU A 246 23.72 -4.86 26.57
CA GLU A 246 22.45 -4.22 26.94
C GLU A 246 21.30 -4.83 26.15
N SER A 247 20.23 -5.27 26.82
CA SER A 247 19.02 -5.76 26.22
C SER A 247 17.85 -4.81 26.46
N LYS A 248 17.06 -4.56 25.42
CA LYS A 248 15.82 -3.76 25.45
C LYS A 248 14.68 -4.57 24.90
N THR A 249 13.51 -4.47 25.53
CA THR A 249 12.27 -5.08 25.08
C THR A 249 11.38 -4.05 24.40
N GLY A 250 10.54 -4.51 23.46
CA GLY A 250 9.61 -3.67 22.72
C GLY A 250 9.86 -3.66 21.22
N THR A 251 8.90 -3.14 20.47
CA THR A 251 8.97 -3.07 19.00
C THR A 251 9.98 -2.05 18.48
N SER A 252 10.38 -1.11 19.31
CA SER A 252 11.41 -0.11 19.03
C SER A 252 11.99 0.44 20.33
N GLY A 253 13.15 1.07 20.23
CA GLY A 253 13.80 1.72 21.36
C GLY A 253 15.16 2.30 21.00
N THR A 254 15.84 2.82 22.04
CA THR A 254 17.17 3.39 21.92
C THR A 254 18.04 2.79 23.02
N PHE A 255 19.24 2.33 22.65
CA PHE A 255 20.24 1.88 23.61
C PHE A 255 20.90 3.07 24.30
N THR A 256 21.48 2.81 25.44
CA THR A 256 22.31 3.79 26.15
C THR A 256 23.43 4.28 25.23
N THR A 257 23.74 5.56 25.32
CA THR A 257 24.82 6.16 24.54
C THR A 257 26.12 5.40 24.75
N TYR A 258 26.69 4.94 23.64
CA TYR A 258 27.92 4.17 23.64
C TYR A 258 29.07 5.01 23.07
N GLN A 259 30.19 5.07 23.76
CA GLN A 259 31.40 5.68 23.23
C GLN A 259 32.23 4.63 22.49
N VAL A 260 32.46 4.87 21.20
CA VAL A 260 33.16 3.95 20.29
C VAL A 260 34.62 3.76 20.74
N LYS A 261 35.05 2.50 20.83
CA LYS A 261 36.40 2.12 21.22
C LYS A 261 37.18 1.62 20.01
N ASP A 262 38.50 1.63 20.16
CA ASP A 262 39.40 1.10 19.11
C ASP A 262 39.24 -0.41 18.99
N GLY A 263 39.06 -0.85 17.74
CA GLY A 263 38.86 -2.27 17.41
C GLY A 263 37.46 -2.81 17.69
N ASP A 264 36.49 -1.95 18.01
CA ASP A 264 35.09 -2.37 18.16
C ASP A 264 34.58 -3.11 16.95
N LYS A 265 33.89 -4.24 17.20
CA LYS A 265 33.12 -5.02 16.23
C LYS A 265 31.86 -5.50 16.93
N LEU A 266 30.91 -4.60 17.12
CA LEU A 266 29.71 -4.85 17.91
C LEU A 266 28.49 -4.95 16.98
N THR A 267 27.86 -6.11 16.99
CA THR A 267 26.64 -6.35 16.18
C THR A 267 25.40 -6.15 17.02
N ILE A 268 24.41 -5.44 16.48
CA ILE A 268 23.08 -5.42 17.07
C ILE A 268 22.32 -6.68 16.65
N THR A 269 21.75 -7.37 17.61
CA THR A 269 20.96 -8.58 17.40
C THR A 269 19.58 -8.42 18.01
N GLY A 270 18.61 -9.20 17.54
CA GLY A 270 17.26 -9.18 18.09
C GLY A 270 16.51 -10.47 17.86
N SER A 271 15.40 -10.60 18.57
CA SER A 271 14.46 -11.71 18.45
C SER A 271 13.04 -11.24 18.67
N CYS A 272 12.09 -11.96 18.11
CA CYS A 272 10.67 -11.83 18.40
C CYS A 272 9.97 -13.17 18.09
N GLU A 273 8.71 -13.28 18.48
CA GLU A 273 7.89 -14.46 18.25
C GLU A 273 6.64 -14.08 17.48
N SER A 274 6.21 -14.95 16.57
CA SER A 274 4.89 -14.86 15.93
C SER A 274 3.95 -15.91 16.49
N SER A 275 2.68 -15.54 16.66
CA SER A 275 1.63 -16.48 17.02
C SER A 275 1.30 -17.42 15.85
N GLN A 276 0.60 -18.51 16.15
CA GLN A 276 -0.03 -19.33 15.13
C GLN A 276 -1.10 -18.50 14.39
N GLY A 277 -1.22 -18.75 13.09
CA GLY A 277 -2.22 -18.11 12.23
C GLY A 277 -3.62 -18.69 12.37
N ALA A 278 -4.62 -17.97 11.87
CA ALA A 278 -5.98 -18.49 11.69
C ALA A 278 -5.99 -19.70 10.76
N MET A 279 -7.07 -20.47 10.79
CA MET A 279 -7.24 -21.61 9.88
C MET A 279 -7.43 -21.12 8.44
N PRO A 280 -6.52 -21.43 7.50
CA PRO A 280 -6.70 -21.09 6.09
C PRO A 280 -7.81 -21.93 5.47
N LYS A 281 -8.39 -21.41 4.41
CA LYS A 281 -9.48 -22.07 3.70
C LYS A 281 -9.15 -22.22 2.22
N THR A 282 -9.72 -23.22 1.59
CA THR A 282 -9.68 -23.35 0.13
C THR A 282 -10.54 -22.28 -0.54
N ASN A 283 -10.42 -22.13 -1.85
CA ASN A 283 -11.24 -21.18 -2.65
C ASN A 283 -12.76 -21.42 -2.54
N ILE A 284 -13.16 -22.58 -2.06
CA ILE A 284 -14.57 -22.95 -1.83
C ILE A 284 -14.96 -22.98 -0.34
N GLY A 285 -14.05 -22.51 0.54
CA GLY A 285 -14.32 -22.29 1.96
C GLY A 285 -14.05 -23.47 2.90
N ASN A 286 -13.49 -24.59 2.42
CA ASN A 286 -13.11 -25.71 3.28
C ASN A 286 -11.83 -25.39 4.07
N ASP A 287 -11.73 -25.92 5.29
CA ASP A 287 -10.54 -25.79 6.11
C ASP A 287 -9.34 -26.50 5.49
N TYR A 288 -8.18 -25.85 5.54
CA TYR A 288 -6.93 -26.41 5.01
C TYR A 288 -5.83 -26.39 6.08
N PRO A 289 -5.83 -27.34 7.03
CA PRO A 289 -4.91 -27.34 8.17
C PRO A 289 -3.42 -27.35 7.80
N THR A 290 -3.05 -28.08 6.73
CA THR A 290 -1.66 -28.21 6.26
C THR A 290 -1.05 -26.89 5.81
N GLY A 291 -1.84 -25.91 5.42
CA GLY A 291 -1.39 -24.57 5.03
C GLY A 291 -1.36 -23.55 6.16
N ARG A 292 -1.73 -23.94 7.37
CA ARG A 292 -1.78 -23.03 8.51
C ARG A 292 -0.38 -22.52 8.87
N ILE A 293 -0.29 -21.23 9.12
CA ILE A 293 0.93 -20.62 9.62
C ILE A 293 1.15 -21.09 11.07
N GLU A 294 2.27 -21.71 11.32
CA GLU A 294 2.65 -22.12 12.68
C GLU A 294 3.32 -20.98 13.44
N ALA A 295 3.21 -21.06 14.78
CA ALA A 295 3.95 -20.15 15.66
C ALA A 295 5.46 -20.31 15.43
N LYS A 296 6.19 -19.18 15.39
CA LYS A 296 7.61 -19.19 15.05
C LYS A 296 8.39 -18.21 15.91
N THR A 297 9.58 -18.62 16.35
CA THR A 297 10.57 -17.73 16.93
C THR A 297 11.54 -17.25 15.86
N PHE A 298 11.67 -15.93 15.73
CA PHE A 298 12.69 -15.27 14.93
C PHE A 298 13.86 -14.93 15.84
N SER A 299 14.95 -15.64 15.71
CA SER A 299 16.16 -15.42 16.50
C SER A 299 17.30 -14.94 15.61
N ASN A 300 18.32 -14.34 16.22
CA ASN A 300 19.53 -13.87 15.53
C ASN A 300 19.25 -12.87 14.39
N LEU A 301 18.14 -12.12 14.48
CA LEU A 301 17.95 -10.97 13.61
C LEU A 301 19.10 -9.99 13.82
N SER A 302 19.74 -9.53 12.76
CA SER A 302 20.86 -8.59 12.88
C SER A 302 20.76 -7.48 11.82
N LYS A 303 21.29 -6.29 12.16
CA LYS A 303 21.27 -5.13 11.26
C LYS A 303 22.65 -4.49 11.11
N GLY A 304 23.68 -5.26 10.98
CA GLY A 304 25.02 -4.76 10.74
C GLY A 304 25.86 -4.67 12.01
N THR A 305 27.06 -4.20 11.83
CA THR A 305 28.10 -4.17 12.85
C THR A 305 28.65 -2.76 13.01
N LEU A 306 28.74 -2.29 14.24
CA LEU A 306 29.52 -1.12 14.58
C LEU A 306 31.00 -1.48 14.49
N ILE A 307 31.78 -0.69 13.78
CA ILE A 307 33.22 -0.86 13.66
C ILE A 307 33.90 0.43 14.08
N GLY A 308 34.68 0.36 15.15
CA GLY A 308 35.51 1.46 15.61
C GLY A 308 36.80 1.58 14.77
N TYR A 309 37.07 2.75 14.28
CA TYR A 309 38.30 3.02 13.53
C TYR A 309 38.96 4.33 13.97
N ARG A 310 40.27 4.40 13.85
CA ARG A 310 41.04 5.64 14.00
C ARG A 310 41.04 6.39 12.67
N ALA A 311 40.63 7.66 12.69
CA ALA A 311 40.57 8.48 11.50
C ALA A 311 41.95 8.79 10.96
N TRP A 312 42.06 8.96 9.64
CA TRP A 312 43.20 9.57 8.98
C TRP A 312 42.87 11.01 8.67
N PHE A 313 43.84 11.88 8.70
CA PHE A 313 43.65 13.29 8.51
C PHE A 313 44.43 13.79 7.29
N CYS A 314 43.82 14.71 6.56
CA CYS A 314 44.44 15.32 5.40
C CYS A 314 43.91 16.75 5.25
N GLY A 315 44.76 17.70 5.14
CA GLY A 315 44.38 19.08 4.92
C GLY A 315 45.58 19.99 4.65
N TYR A 316 45.32 21.22 4.35
CA TYR A 316 46.35 22.20 4.05
C TYR A 316 46.21 23.47 4.88
N LYS A 317 47.31 24.22 4.98
CA LYS A 317 47.36 25.56 5.54
C LYS A 317 47.81 26.52 4.43
N ASN A 318 47.11 27.65 4.30
CA ASN A 318 47.49 28.72 3.41
C ASN A 318 48.57 29.61 4.04
N GLY A 319 49.08 30.57 3.28
CA GLY A 319 50.15 31.46 3.74
C GLY A 319 49.88 32.15 5.08
N THR A 320 48.62 32.51 5.34
CA THR A 320 48.20 33.21 6.56
C THR A 320 48.18 32.32 7.80
N ASN A 321 47.82 31.06 7.61
CA ASN A 321 47.63 30.06 8.70
C ASN A 321 48.75 29.03 8.74
N ALA A 322 49.81 29.18 7.97
CA ALA A 322 50.94 28.29 7.96
C ALA A 322 51.70 28.32 9.30
N LEU A 323 52.21 27.19 9.70
CA LEU A 323 53.07 27.07 10.89
C LEU A 323 54.48 27.61 10.53
N ALA A 324 55.11 28.32 11.49
CA ALA A 324 56.50 28.73 11.31
C ALA A 324 57.41 27.52 11.13
N ASP A 325 57.16 26.44 11.85
CA ASP A 325 57.80 25.16 11.70
C ASP A 325 56.75 24.06 11.48
N PRO A 326 56.70 23.44 10.29
CA PRO A 326 55.73 22.33 10.03
C PRO A 326 55.89 21.13 10.96
N THR A 327 57.08 20.93 11.53
CA THR A 327 57.32 19.81 12.46
C THR A 327 56.71 20.01 13.86
N ALA A 328 56.29 21.26 14.15
CA ALA A 328 55.64 21.64 15.41
C ALA A 328 54.10 21.48 15.38
N ILE A 329 53.55 20.85 14.34
CA ILE A 329 52.09 20.61 14.29
C ILE A 329 51.62 19.77 15.47
N THR A 330 50.54 20.19 16.11
CA THR A 330 49.97 19.52 17.27
C THR A 330 48.84 18.55 16.92
N GLY A 331 48.50 17.62 17.80
CA GLY A 331 47.39 16.70 17.63
C GLY A 331 46.04 17.41 17.43
N ALA A 332 45.81 18.51 18.12
CA ALA A 332 44.61 19.35 17.92
C ALA A 332 44.56 19.97 16.51
N GLN A 333 45.72 20.43 16.01
CA GLN A 333 45.82 20.95 14.64
C GLN A 333 45.66 19.88 13.59
N ILE A 334 46.14 18.65 13.84
CA ILE A 334 45.87 17.49 12.94
C ILE A 334 44.37 17.19 12.91
N ARG A 335 43.67 17.14 14.03
CA ARG A 335 42.23 16.96 14.04
C ARG A 335 41.46 18.05 13.30
N ALA A 336 41.94 19.29 13.38
CA ALA A 336 41.34 20.42 12.68
C ALA A 336 41.52 20.38 11.15
N LEU A 337 42.41 19.54 10.61
CA LEU A 337 42.52 19.30 9.17
C LEU A 337 41.30 18.57 8.60
N GLY A 338 40.50 17.94 9.44
CA GLY A 338 39.43 17.05 9.03
C GLY A 338 39.89 15.61 8.83
N ASN A 339 38.95 14.72 8.66
CA ASN A 339 39.20 13.30 8.47
C ASN A 339 38.64 12.78 7.15
N SER A 340 39.13 11.64 6.72
CA SER A 340 38.56 10.87 5.63
C SER A 340 37.81 9.66 6.18
N ALA A 341 36.73 9.29 5.49
CA ALA A 341 35.91 8.15 5.90
C ALA A 341 36.72 6.86 5.96
N ASN A 342 36.42 5.99 6.94
CA ASN A 342 36.97 4.65 7.06
C ASN A 342 38.50 4.57 7.16
N GLY A 343 39.14 5.62 7.66
CA GLY A 343 40.59 5.62 7.90
C GLY A 343 41.45 5.72 6.63
N SER A 344 40.95 6.32 5.58
CA SER A 344 41.74 6.69 4.39
C SER A 344 41.71 8.20 4.15
N TRP A 345 42.70 8.74 3.49
CA TRP A 345 42.68 10.14 3.08
C TRP A 345 42.02 10.37 1.71
N LYS A 346 41.80 11.62 1.37
CA LYS A 346 41.26 12.00 0.05
C LYS A 346 42.29 11.71 -1.02
N SER A 347 41.87 11.10 -2.15
CA SER A 347 42.70 10.87 -3.30
C SER A 347 43.03 12.13 -4.10
N GLN A 348 42.25 13.19 -3.89
CA GLN A 348 42.40 14.49 -4.56
C GLN A 348 41.99 15.62 -3.64
N MET A 349 42.72 16.74 -3.69
CA MET A 349 42.43 17.91 -2.88
C MET A 349 42.58 19.22 -3.69
N ASN A 350 41.56 20.06 -3.63
CA ASN A 350 41.64 21.43 -4.13
C ASN A 350 42.26 22.31 -3.02
N VAL A 351 43.29 23.03 -3.37
CA VAL A 351 44.03 23.91 -2.46
C VAL A 351 44.07 25.34 -3.03
N SER A 352 44.11 26.30 -2.15
CA SER A 352 44.23 27.71 -2.54
C SER A 352 45.31 28.39 -1.65
N GLN A 353 46.25 29.05 -2.28
CA GLN A 353 47.38 29.73 -1.61
C GLN A 353 48.09 28.82 -0.61
N MET A 354 48.22 27.50 -0.97
CA MET A 354 48.80 26.48 -0.10
C MET A 354 50.24 26.80 0.19
N LYS A 355 50.60 26.80 1.47
CA LYS A 355 51.99 26.88 1.93
C LYS A 355 52.43 25.54 2.55
N GLN A 356 51.51 24.87 3.26
CA GLN A 356 51.78 23.56 3.89
C GLN A 356 50.62 22.62 3.68
N MET A 357 50.91 21.36 3.50
CA MET A 357 49.90 20.28 3.45
C MET A 357 50.33 19.17 4.38
N PHE A 358 49.37 18.59 5.10
CA PHE A 358 49.64 17.57 6.11
C PHE A 358 48.81 16.31 5.82
N PHE A 359 49.42 15.17 6.08
CA PHE A 359 48.79 13.85 6.03
C PHE A 359 49.16 13.12 7.30
N ALA A 360 48.17 12.62 8.00
CA ALA A 360 48.36 11.92 9.25
C ALA A 360 47.61 10.58 9.22
N ALA A 361 48.30 9.49 9.45
CA ALA A 361 47.74 8.17 9.60
C ALA A 361 48.15 7.58 10.98
N PRO A 362 47.34 6.70 11.59
CA PRO A 362 47.75 5.96 12.76
C PRO A 362 49.10 5.31 12.55
N ALA A 363 50.03 5.49 13.51
CA ALA A 363 51.42 5.03 13.38
C ALA A 363 51.49 3.52 13.12
N GLY A 364 52.51 3.14 12.38
CA GLY A 364 52.74 1.73 12.02
C GLY A 364 51.89 1.19 10.86
N LYS A 365 51.08 2.04 10.21
CA LYS A 365 50.32 1.64 9.00
C LYS A 365 51.18 1.56 7.73
N GLY A 366 52.40 2.05 7.77
CA GLY A 366 53.34 1.96 6.63
C GLY A 366 52.93 2.72 5.39
N TYR A 367 52.16 3.82 5.55
CA TYR A 367 51.73 4.65 4.45
C TYR A 367 52.62 5.91 4.33
N LYS A 368 53.16 6.13 3.14
CA LYS A 368 53.75 7.39 2.76
C LYS A 368 52.91 7.99 1.64
N PRO A 369 52.46 9.24 1.69
CA PRO A 369 51.74 9.86 0.59
C PRO A 369 52.75 10.23 -0.54
N ALA A 370 52.28 10.06 -1.78
CA ALA A 370 52.85 10.72 -2.93
C ALA A 370 51.88 11.77 -3.43
N VAL A 371 52.36 12.98 -3.60
CA VAL A 371 51.54 14.14 -3.97
C VAL A 371 52.06 14.73 -5.27
N LYS A 372 51.19 15.01 -6.21
CA LYS A 372 51.53 15.67 -7.46
C LYS A 372 50.47 16.70 -7.86
N ASP A 373 50.87 17.73 -8.57
CA ASP A 373 49.94 18.65 -9.19
C ASP A 373 49.11 17.93 -10.25
N HIS A 374 47.81 18.12 -10.24
CA HIS A 374 46.88 17.43 -11.18
C HIS A 374 47.09 17.87 -12.62
N SER A 375 47.34 19.15 -12.82
CA SER A 375 47.44 19.73 -14.17
C SER A 375 48.81 19.53 -14.81
N THR A 376 49.88 19.65 -14.02
CA THR A 376 51.26 19.57 -14.51
C THR A 376 51.89 18.23 -14.24
N THR A 377 51.25 17.37 -13.43
CA THR A 377 51.80 16.11 -12.92
C THR A 377 53.11 16.25 -12.13
N ALA A 378 53.53 17.47 -11.81
CA ALA A 378 54.77 17.74 -11.07
C ALA A 378 54.67 17.16 -9.64
N PRO A 379 55.63 16.35 -9.20
CA PRO A 379 55.63 15.80 -7.85
C PRO A 379 55.96 16.88 -6.81
N GLN A 380 55.28 16.78 -5.67
CA GLN A 380 55.58 17.59 -4.49
C GLN A 380 56.54 16.81 -3.58
N THR A 381 57.50 17.52 -2.97
CA THR A 381 58.39 16.90 -1.98
C THR A 381 57.67 16.62 -0.69
N VAL A 382 57.51 15.35 -0.35
CA VAL A 382 56.84 14.93 0.90
C VAL A 382 57.95 14.61 1.92
N LEU A 383 57.90 15.33 3.04
CA LEU A 383 58.80 15.21 4.18
C LEU A 383 58.13 14.42 5.34
N GLY A 384 58.95 13.93 6.26
CA GLY A 384 58.49 13.15 7.40
C GLY A 384 58.75 11.64 7.25
N PRO A 385 58.15 10.76 8.07
CA PRO A 385 57.13 11.14 9.06
C PRO A 385 57.73 11.79 10.32
N ILE A 386 56.93 12.63 10.95
CA ILE A 386 57.09 13.01 12.34
C ILE A 386 55.99 12.34 13.19
N THR A 387 56.29 12.03 14.44
CA THR A 387 55.29 11.44 15.35
C THR A 387 54.54 12.52 16.06
N VAL A 388 53.21 12.51 15.91
CA VAL A 388 52.31 13.42 16.64
C VAL A 388 51.23 12.60 17.36
N TYR A 389 50.98 12.94 18.62
CA TYR A 389 49.93 12.26 19.40
C TYR A 389 48.59 12.95 19.21
N VAL A 390 47.61 12.19 18.72
CA VAL A 390 46.28 12.69 18.34
C VAL A 390 45.20 11.97 19.14
N PRO A 391 44.36 12.66 19.92
CA PRO A 391 43.27 12.01 20.63
C PRO A 391 42.19 11.56 19.61
N GLY A 392 41.36 10.59 20.00
CA GLY A 392 40.16 10.20 19.25
C GLY A 392 39.11 11.32 19.26
N ALA A 393 37.95 11.06 18.61
CA ALA A 393 36.82 11.99 18.65
C ALA A 393 36.41 12.28 20.11
N ASN A 394 35.90 13.48 20.35
CA ASN A 394 35.54 13.97 21.69
C ASN A 394 36.66 13.87 22.72
N GLY A 395 37.92 13.90 22.30
CA GLY A 395 39.08 13.80 23.19
C GLY A 395 39.31 12.40 23.76
N TYR A 396 38.74 11.36 23.14
CA TYR A 396 38.88 9.99 23.60
C TYR A 396 40.36 9.53 23.56
N MET A 397 40.78 8.93 24.61
CA MET A 397 42.10 8.30 24.76
C MET A 397 41.95 7.01 25.59
N THR A 398 42.66 5.97 25.20
CA THR A 398 42.83 4.80 26.07
C THR A 398 43.72 5.16 27.26
N GLU A 399 43.77 4.32 28.27
CA GLU A 399 44.65 4.52 29.42
C GLU A 399 46.12 4.66 28.98
N ALA A 400 46.56 3.83 28.05
CA ALA A 400 47.91 3.88 27.49
C ALA A 400 48.21 5.16 26.68
N GLU A 401 47.22 5.78 26.07
CA GLU A 401 47.35 6.98 25.29
C GLU A 401 47.33 8.28 26.12
N THR A 402 46.78 8.21 27.33
CA THR A 402 46.61 9.37 28.21
C THR A 402 47.93 10.02 28.58
N ALA A 403 48.98 9.24 28.76
CA ALA A 403 50.33 9.73 29.10
C ALA A 403 50.93 10.62 27.99
N ASN A 404 50.53 10.41 26.73
CA ASN A 404 51.06 11.14 25.58
C ASN A 404 50.07 12.13 24.98
N GLY A 405 48.86 12.21 25.51
CA GLY A 405 47.80 13.08 24.98
C GLY A 405 47.11 12.56 23.72
N GLY A 406 47.21 11.28 23.43
CA GLY A 406 46.59 10.62 22.29
C GLY A 406 47.34 9.41 21.76
N MET A 407 46.83 8.83 20.68
CA MET A 407 47.50 7.78 19.91
C MET A 407 48.57 8.39 19.00
N ALA A 408 49.68 7.69 18.82
CA ALA A 408 50.74 8.09 17.90
C ALA A 408 50.26 8.04 16.45
N TYR A 409 50.52 9.11 15.71
CA TYR A 409 50.30 9.24 14.28
C TYR A 409 51.59 9.51 13.56
N ASP A 410 51.77 8.87 12.45
CA ASP A 410 52.80 9.20 11.45
C ASP A 410 52.29 10.38 10.61
N VAL A 411 52.95 11.51 10.67
CA VAL A 411 52.56 12.70 9.96
C VAL A 411 53.58 13.07 8.93
N TRP A 412 53.16 13.11 7.68
CA TRP A 412 53.92 13.62 6.54
C TRP A 412 53.44 14.98 6.15
N TYR A 413 54.33 15.79 5.58
CA TYR A 413 53.94 17.14 5.16
C TYR A 413 54.66 17.58 3.87
N VAL A 414 54.03 18.47 3.15
CA VAL A 414 54.61 19.27 2.08
C VAL A 414 54.74 20.70 2.62
N ALA A 415 55.89 21.30 2.46
CA ALA A 415 56.09 22.70 2.84
C ALA A 415 56.75 23.45 1.69
N ASN A 416 56.11 24.52 1.24
CA ASN A 416 56.64 25.41 0.22
C ASN A 416 57.30 26.61 0.93
N ALA A 417 58.41 27.11 0.32
CA ALA A 417 59.07 28.32 0.84
C ALA A 417 58.12 29.50 0.90
N ASP A 418 57.30 29.67 -0.13
CA ASP A 418 56.26 30.71 -0.25
C ASP A 418 54.88 30.04 -0.44
N ALA A 419 53.83 30.76 -0.11
CA ALA A 419 52.48 30.34 -0.44
C ALA A 419 52.30 30.32 -1.96
N ALA A 420 51.61 29.31 -2.48
CA ALA A 420 51.22 29.23 -3.87
C ALA A 420 50.39 30.52 -4.24
N SER A 421 50.63 31.10 -5.38
CA SER A 421 49.98 32.34 -5.81
C SER A 421 48.52 32.19 -6.25
N GLY A 422 47.99 30.96 -6.29
CA GLY A 422 46.68 30.64 -6.81
C GLY A 422 46.07 29.39 -6.22
N SER A 423 45.07 28.87 -6.92
CA SER A 423 44.40 27.61 -6.59
C SER A 423 44.95 26.47 -7.49
N ALA A 424 45.09 25.30 -6.94
CA ALA A 424 45.52 24.10 -7.64
C ALA A 424 44.70 22.88 -7.15
N THR A 425 44.68 21.84 -7.95
CA THR A 425 44.20 20.51 -7.55
C THR A 425 45.41 19.60 -7.39
N LEU A 426 45.51 18.94 -6.27
CA LEU A 426 46.56 17.97 -5.99
C LEU A 426 46.01 16.55 -5.99
N ASP A 427 46.69 15.66 -6.72
CA ASP A 427 46.44 14.22 -6.67
C ASP A 427 47.29 13.62 -5.54
N ILE A 428 46.66 12.75 -4.78
CA ILE A 428 47.26 12.13 -3.60
C ILE A 428 47.14 10.63 -3.74
N SER A 429 48.24 9.92 -3.77
CA SER A 429 48.28 8.49 -3.80
C SER A 429 49.21 7.95 -2.70
N ARG A 430 49.21 6.65 -2.53
CA ARG A 430 50.18 5.96 -1.70
C ARG A 430 51.49 5.81 -2.49
N ALA A 431 52.62 6.18 -1.89
CA ALA A 431 53.95 5.94 -2.45
C ALA A 431 54.37 4.48 -2.30
#